data_8681988eaa21c37f0a39da735570fb95
#
_entry.id   8681988eaa21c37f0a39da735570fb95
#
_cell.length_a   1.000
_cell.length_b   1.000
_cell.length_c   1.000
_cell.angle_alpha   90.00
_cell.angle_beta   90.00
_cell.angle_gamma   90.00
#
_symmetry.space_group_name_H-M   'P 1'
#
loop_
_entity.id
_entity.type
_entity.pdbx_description
1 polymer ?
#
loop_
_entity_poly.entity_id
_entity_poly.type
_entity_poly.pdbx_seq_one_letter_code
_entity_poly.pdbx_strand_id
1 'polypeptide(L)'
;MNQKNSGYFVFRIPSFIITKNNSILAFAEGRKGGGGDWDPSNVVLKTSADGGNTWSDIRVIAEYGKFSCSNIVPIMDYFENKIHLLYVVGYNTVYHTFSTDEGENWEAPINITKNIEDFRSKYNWRVVATGPGHGTQLTNGRLIVPVWFADASILDTISFIIPH
;
A
#
# COMPACT_ATOMS: atom_id res chain seq x y z
N MET A 1 -6.72 10.41 -10.97
CA MET A 1 -5.52 10.34 -11.82
C MET A 1 -5.96 10.19 -13.27
N ASN A 2 -5.36 10.94 -14.20
CA ASN A 2 -5.76 10.87 -15.61
C ASN A 2 -4.85 9.85 -16.35
N GLN A 3 -5.44 8.86 -17.03
CA GLN A 3 -4.72 7.85 -17.80
C GLN A 3 -3.95 8.41 -19.00
N LYS A 4 -4.50 9.45 -19.64
CA LYS A 4 -3.88 10.04 -20.83
C LYS A 4 -2.54 10.68 -20.44
N ASN A 5 -1.44 10.13 -20.92
CA ASN A 5 -0.05 10.56 -20.71
C ASN A 5 0.65 10.07 -19.42
N SER A 6 0.06 9.16 -18.63
CA SER A 6 0.69 8.68 -17.40
C SER A 6 1.66 7.49 -17.59
N GLY A 7 1.60 6.81 -18.73
CA GLY A 7 2.34 5.56 -18.97
C GLY A 7 1.71 4.32 -18.31
N TYR A 8 0.52 4.47 -17.70
CA TYR A 8 -0.22 3.36 -17.08
C TYR A 8 -1.51 3.06 -17.86
N PHE A 9 -1.85 1.77 -17.94
CA PHE A 9 -3.09 1.30 -18.56
C PHE A 9 -4.30 1.72 -17.71
N VAL A 10 -4.22 1.52 -16.38
CA VAL A 10 -5.28 1.86 -15.44
C VAL A 10 -4.73 2.14 -14.06
N PHE A 11 -5.44 2.95 -13.26
CA PHE A 11 -5.21 3.10 -11.83
C PHE A 11 -6.27 2.33 -11.05
N ARG A 12 -5.83 1.47 -10.11
CA ARG A 12 -6.72 0.63 -9.31
C ARG A 12 -6.36 0.75 -7.83
N ILE A 13 -7.27 0.23 -6.98
CA ILE A 13 -7.08 0.13 -5.52
C ILE A 13 -6.64 1.49 -4.94
N PRO A 14 -7.45 2.54 -5.09
CA PRO A 14 -7.11 3.85 -4.54
C PRO A 14 -7.17 3.82 -3.01
N SER A 15 -6.22 4.50 -2.39
CA SER A 15 -6.22 4.77 -0.96
C SER A 15 -5.75 6.19 -0.71
N PHE A 16 -6.19 6.80 0.37
CA PHE A 16 -5.70 8.12 0.74
C PHE A 16 -5.63 8.29 2.25
N ILE A 17 -4.79 9.19 2.68
CA ILE A 17 -4.70 9.66 4.06
C ILE A 17 -4.65 11.19 4.07
N ILE A 18 -5.01 11.76 5.22
CA ILE A 18 -4.79 13.17 5.51
C ILE A 18 -3.66 13.24 6.52
N THR A 19 -2.65 14.05 6.24
CA THR A 19 -1.50 14.22 7.12
C THR A 19 -1.82 15.19 8.26
N LYS A 20 -0.90 15.28 9.23
CA LYS A 20 -1.03 16.20 10.35
C LYS A 20 -1.10 17.67 9.91
N ASN A 21 -0.50 18.00 8.76
CA ASN A 21 -0.53 19.34 8.17
C ASN A 21 -1.70 19.55 7.21
N ASN A 22 -2.71 18.65 7.21
CA ASN A 22 -3.88 18.66 6.33
C ASN A 22 -3.57 18.48 4.83
N SER A 23 -2.40 17.98 4.48
CA SER A 23 -2.13 17.55 3.10
C SER A 23 -2.87 16.22 2.82
N ILE A 24 -3.37 16.06 1.60
CA ILE A 24 -3.97 14.81 1.15
C ILE A 24 -2.94 14.04 0.34
N LEU A 25 -2.64 12.82 0.75
CA LEU A 25 -1.81 11.88 0.00
C LEU A 25 -2.70 10.81 -0.62
N ALA A 26 -2.79 10.76 -1.94
CA ALA A 26 -3.60 9.81 -2.69
C ALA A 26 -2.70 8.79 -3.40
N PHE A 27 -2.82 7.54 -2.98
CA PHE A 27 -2.09 6.40 -3.54
C PHE A 27 -2.97 5.60 -4.49
N ALA A 28 -2.34 4.94 -5.45
CA ALA A 28 -2.99 3.95 -6.29
C ALA A 28 -1.97 2.95 -6.86
N GLU A 29 -2.47 1.83 -7.36
CA GLU A 29 -1.72 0.94 -8.24
C GLU A 29 -1.75 1.52 -9.65
N GLY A 30 -0.60 1.95 -10.17
CA GLY A 30 -0.43 2.27 -11.57
C GLY A 30 -0.14 0.98 -12.35
N ARG A 31 -1.16 0.35 -12.93
CA ARG A 31 -1.02 -0.93 -13.63
C ARG A 31 -0.58 -0.72 -15.06
N LYS A 32 0.40 -1.51 -15.48
CA LYS A 32 0.91 -1.62 -16.84
C LYS A 32 0.21 -2.81 -17.54
N GLY A 33 0.37 -2.99 -18.81
CA GLY A 33 -0.24 -4.12 -19.53
C GLY A 33 -1.77 -4.05 -19.62
N GLY A 34 -2.47 -5.14 -19.34
CA GLY A 34 -3.92 -5.27 -19.46
C GLY A 34 -4.73 -4.80 -18.25
N GLY A 35 -4.08 -4.44 -17.15
CA GLY A 35 -4.74 -3.99 -15.92
C GLY A 35 -5.20 -5.11 -14.98
N GLY A 36 -4.77 -6.34 -15.21
CA GLY A 36 -5.00 -7.49 -14.32
C GLY A 36 -4.29 -7.34 -12.98
N ASP A 37 -4.73 -8.10 -11.96
CA ASP A 37 -4.17 -8.00 -10.61
C ASP A 37 -2.70 -8.44 -10.53
N TRP A 38 -2.30 -9.35 -11.41
CA TRP A 38 -0.94 -9.89 -11.49
C TRP A 38 -0.05 -9.14 -12.48
N ASP A 39 -0.62 -8.19 -13.24
CA ASP A 39 0.16 -7.40 -14.18
C ASP A 39 1.18 -6.52 -13.46
N PRO A 40 2.31 -6.21 -14.13
CA PRO A 40 3.27 -5.26 -13.60
C PRO A 40 2.59 -3.96 -13.19
N SER A 41 2.83 -3.53 -11.97
CA SER A 41 2.28 -2.29 -11.43
C SER A 41 3.27 -1.59 -10.52
N ASN A 42 3.09 -0.30 -10.37
CA ASN A 42 3.83 0.55 -9.45
C ASN A 42 2.91 1.08 -8.36
N VAL A 43 3.45 1.29 -7.18
CA VAL A 43 2.82 2.16 -6.18
C VAL A 43 3.05 3.60 -6.59
N VAL A 44 1.96 4.34 -6.85
CA VAL A 44 2.03 5.74 -7.25
C VAL A 44 1.34 6.64 -6.24
N LEU A 45 1.82 7.88 -6.15
CA LEU A 45 1.36 8.90 -5.21
C LEU A 45 1.09 10.21 -5.95
N LYS A 46 0.02 10.89 -5.56
CA LYS A 46 -0.21 12.32 -5.77
C LYS A 46 -0.49 12.99 -4.44
N THR A 47 -0.05 14.23 -4.28
CA THR A 47 -0.28 15.04 -3.09
C THR A 47 -1.08 16.29 -3.40
N SER A 48 -1.87 16.72 -2.44
CA SER A 48 -2.60 18.01 -2.49
C SER A 48 -2.43 18.72 -1.15
N ALA A 49 -2.03 19.98 -1.18
CA ALA A 49 -1.89 20.83 0.00
C ALA A 49 -3.05 21.82 0.17
N ASP A 50 -4.07 21.77 -0.69
CA ASP A 50 -5.16 22.75 -0.78
C ASP A 50 -6.55 22.11 -0.72
N GLY A 51 -6.67 20.98 0.00
CA GLY A 51 -7.94 20.29 0.16
C GLY A 51 -8.44 19.57 -1.09
N GLY A 52 -7.54 19.22 -2.01
CA GLY A 52 -7.88 18.49 -3.24
C GLY A 52 -8.18 19.36 -4.46
N ASN A 53 -8.02 20.70 -4.34
CA ASN A 53 -8.25 21.61 -5.48
C ASN A 53 -7.16 21.45 -6.54
N THR A 54 -5.89 21.34 -6.11
CA THR A 54 -4.77 21.06 -7.01
C THR A 54 -3.99 19.83 -6.55
N TRP A 55 -3.31 19.17 -7.49
CA TRP A 55 -2.58 17.93 -7.24
C TRP A 55 -1.21 17.96 -7.91
N SER A 56 -0.22 17.41 -7.21
CA SER A 56 1.12 17.22 -7.76
C SER A 56 1.11 16.34 -9.01
N ASP A 57 2.23 16.26 -9.71
CA ASP A 57 2.48 15.19 -10.68
C ASP A 57 2.50 13.81 -10.01
N ILE A 58 2.33 12.75 -10.80
CA ILE A 58 2.43 11.38 -10.31
C ILE A 58 3.89 11.09 -9.94
N ARG A 59 4.10 10.61 -8.72
CA ARG A 59 5.39 10.09 -8.26
C ARG A 59 5.31 8.57 -8.08
N VAL A 60 6.34 7.86 -8.48
CA VAL A 60 6.49 6.42 -8.24
C VAL A 60 7.15 6.23 -6.88
N ILE A 61 6.49 5.51 -5.98
CA ILE A 61 7.01 5.20 -4.64
C ILE A 61 7.65 3.82 -4.60
N ALA A 62 7.09 2.86 -5.33
CA ALA A 62 7.66 1.52 -5.44
C ALA A 62 7.48 0.96 -6.86
N GLU A 63 8.54 0.32 -7.36
CA GLU A 63 8.57 -0.35 -8.65
C GLU A 63 9.47 -1.59 -8.56
N TYR A 64 8.97 -2.75 -9.03
CA TYR A 64 9.71 -4.02 -9.02
C TYR A 64 9.67 -4.71 -10.40
N GLY A 65 9.90 -3.93 -11.43
CA GLY A 65 10.03 -4.41 -12.81
C GLY A 65 8.80 -5.12 -13.33
N LYS A 66 8.88 -6.44 -13.51
CA LYS A 66 7.78 -7.26 -14.04
C LYS A 66 6.75 -7.72 -13.00
N PHE A 67 6.98 -7.44 -11.73
CA PHE A 67 6.08 -7.85 -10.66
C PHE A 67 5.01 -6.79 -10.39
N SER A 68 3.86 -7.23 -9.89
CA SER A 68 2.85 -6.33 -9.35
C SER A 68 3.35 -5.73 -8.03
N CYS A 69 3.23 -4.39 -7.88
CA CYS A 69 3.24 -3.71 -6.59
C CYS A 69 1.81 -3.28 -6.29
N SER A 70 1.20 -3.88 -5.28
CA SER A 70 -0.25 -3.84 -5.09
C SER A 70 -0.65 -3.76 -3.62
N ASN A 71 -1.96 -3.62 -3.39
CA ASN A 71 -2.58 -3.70 -2.07
C ASN A 71 -1.94 -2.71 -1.07
N ILE A 72 -1.98 -1.45 -1.44
CA ILE A 72 -1.33 -0.34 -0.75
C ILE A 72 -2.11 0.00 0.51
N VAL A 73 -1.42 0.10 1.65
CA VAL A 73 -2.00 0.54 2.93
C VAL A 73 -1.17 1.67 3.52
N PRO A 74 -1.58 2.93 3.32
CA PRO A 74 -0.99 4.04 4.03
C PRO A 74 -1.60 4.18 5.42
N ILE A 75 -0.79 4.65 6.38
CA ILE A 75 -1.22 4.94 7.75
C ILE A 75 -0.54 6.23 8.21
N MET A 76 -1.32 7.18 8.71
CA MET A 76 -0.78 8.32 9.41
C MET A 76 -0.55 7.96 10.89
N ASP A 77 0.69 7.97 11.32
CA ASP A 77 1.07 7.93 12.73
C ASP A 77 1.12 9.36 13.29
N TYR A 78 0.08 9.73 14.00
CA TYR A 78 -0.05 11.07 14.58
C TYR A 78 0.87 11.29 15.79
N PHE A 79 1.38 10.23 16.45
CA PHE A 79 2.23 10.34 17.62
C PHE A 79 3.67 10.61 17.19
N GLU A 80 4.18 9.86 16.22
CA GLU A 80 5.53 10.04 15.71
C GLU A 80 5.62 11.00 14.51
N ASN A 81 4.48 11.48 14.02
CA ASN A 81 4.38 12.29 12.81
C ASN A 81 5.03 11.62 11.60
N LYS A 82 4.73 10.34 11.41
CA LYS A 82 5.22 9.50 10.32
C LYS A 82 4.08 9.02 9.44
N ILE A 83 4.36 8.85 8.18
CA ILE A 83 3.47 8.21 7.24
C ILE A 83 4.04 6.83 6.93
N HIS A 84 3.42 5.79 7.45
CA HIS A 84 3.78 4.41 7.11
C HIS A 84 3.08 3.98 5.83
N LEU A 85 3.75 3.14 5.04
CA LEU A 85 3.21 2.58 3.82
C LEU A 85 3.57 1.10 3.75
N LEU A 86 2.54 0.26 3.68
CA LEU A 86 2.69 -1.16 3.40
C LEU A 86 2.19 -1.44 1.99
N TYR A 87 2.83 -2.37 1.31
CA TYR A 87 2.42 -2.86 0.00
C TYR A 87 2.95 -4.26 -0.24
N VAL A 88 2.40 -4.93 -1.23
CA VAL A 88 2.77 -6.31 -1.58
C VAL A 88 3.40 -6.35 -2.96
N VAL A 89 4.45 -7.15 -3.11
CA VAL A 89 5.08 -7.44 -4.40
C VAL A 89 4.80 -8.89 -4.78
N GLY A 90 4.23 -9.09 -5.96
CA GLY A 90 3.92 -10.41 -6.52
C GLY A 90 2.97 -11.25 -5.64
N TYR A 91 2.16 -10.62 -4.78
CA TYR A 91 1.24 -11.27 -3.85
C TYR A 91 1.88 -12.30 -2.88
N ASN A 92 3.18 -12.19 -2.66
CA ASN A 92 3.90 -13.10 -1.75
C ASN A 92 4.90 -12.41 -0.83
N THR A 93 5.23 -11.14 -1.07
CA THR A 93 6.24 -10.43 -0.30
C THR A 93 5.66 -9.09 0.17
N VAL A 94 5.61 -8.90 1.48
CA VAL A 94 5.11 -7.67 2.11
C VAL A 94 6.27 -6.74 2.42
N TYR A 95 6.17 -5.51 1.96
CA TYR A 95 7.12 -4.44 2.23
C TYR A 95 6.51 -3.35 3.10
N HIS A 96 7.35 -2.76 3.92
CA HIS A 96 7.06 -1.57 4.71
C HIS A 96 8.11 -0.50 4.42
N THR A 97 7.64 0.72 4.24
CA THR A 97 8.46 1.94 4.21
C THR A 97 7.74 3.05 4.98
N PHE A 98 8.42 4.16 5.23
CA PHE A 98 7.80 5.32 5.87
C PHE A 98 8.41 6.62 5.38
N SER A 99 7.67 7.71 5.58
CA SER A 99 8.09 9.09 5.34
C SER A 99 7.93 9.90 6.62
N THR A 100 8.85 10.85 6.85
CA THR A 100 8.81 11.82 7.96
C THR A 100 8.62 13.26 7.48
N ASP A 101 8.43 13.47 6.18
CA ASP A 101 8.38 14.78 5.51
C ASP A 101 7.16 14.90 4.58
N GLU A 102 5.99 14.55 5.09
CA GLU A 102 4.70 14.68 4.36
C GLU A 102 4.66 13.86 3.05
N GLY A 103 5.44 12.78 2.96
CA GLY A 103 5.50 11.91 1.80
C GLY A 103 6.41 12.41 0.67
N GLU A 104 7.26 13.42 0.92
CA GLU A 104 8.22 13.89 -0.07
C GLU A 104 9.33 12.88 -0.30
N ASN A 105 9.92 12.35 0.77
CA ASN A 105 10.93 11.30 0.71
C ASN A 105 10.46 10.07 1.47
N TRP A 106 10.88 8.90 1.02
CA TRP A 106 10.54 7.61 1.58
C TRP A 106 11.81 6.84 1.93
N GLU A 107 11.83 6.25 3.12
CA GLU A 107 12.93 5.40 3.54
C GLU A 107 13.03 4.13 2.67
N ALA A 108 14.21 3.51 2.67
CA ALA A 108 14.40 2.25 1.95
C ALA A 108 13.40 1.18 2.44
N PRO A 109 12.65 0.53 1.54
CA PRO A 109 11.63 -0.44 1.95
C PRO A 109 12.24 -1.68 2.59
N ILE A 110 11.64 -2.14 3.69
CA ILE A 110 12.04 -3.32 4.45
C ILE A 110 11.05 -4.45 4.14
N ASN A 111 11.57 -5.63 3.82
CA ASN A 111 10.75 -6.84 3.70
C ASN A 111 10.33 -7.32 5.08
N ILE A 112 9.04 -7.29 5.36
CA ILE A 112 8.44 -7.71 6.63
C ILE A 112 7.64 -9.01 6.54
N THR A 113 7.75 -9.75 5.45
CA THR A 113 7.02 -11.01 5.22
C THR A 113 7.21 -12.00 6.35
N LYS A 114 8.41 -12.03 6.96
CA LYS A 114 8.72 -12.91 8.09
C LYS A 114 7.74 -12.74 9.25
N ASN A 115 7.20 -11.54 9.47
CA ASN A 115 6.29 -11.25 10.57
C ASN A 115 4.94 -11.97 10.45
N ILE A 116 4.61 -12.47 9.26
CA ILE A 116 3.35 -13.16 8.97
C ILE A 116 3.55 -14.66 8.67
N GLU A 117 4.80 -15.13 8.62
CA GLU A 117 5.10 -16.54 8.29
C GLU A 117 4.53 -17.53 9.32
N ASP A 118 4.40 -17.15 10.58
CA ASP A 118 3.84 -18.00 11.64
C ASP A 118 2.39 -18.43 11.34
N PHE A 119 1.65 -17.62 10.55
CA PHE A 119 0.31 -17.97 10.12
C PHE A 119 0.25 -19.15 9.16
N ARG A 120 1.36 -19.54 8.51
CA ARG A 120 1.39 -20.72 7.63
C ARG A 120 1.08 -22.01 8.38
N SER A 121 1.39 -22.09 9.66
CA SER A 121 1.05 -23.24 10.50
C SER A 121 -0.45 -23.40 10.71
N LYS A 122 -1.22 -22.30 10.60
CA LYS A 122 -2.68 -22.25 10.77
C LYS A 122 -3.43 -22.31 9.44
N TYR A 123 -2.84 -21.71 8.41
CA TYR A 123 -3.40 -21.64 7.07
C TYR A 123 -2.26 -21.63 6.04
N ASN A 124 -2.22 -22.64 5.20
CA ASN A 124 -1.15 -22.78 4.19
C ASN A 124 -1.35 -21.83 3.01
N TRP A 125 -1.23 -20.54 3.27
CA TRP A 125 -1.42 -19.50 2.28
C TRP A 125 -0.31 -19.49 1.21
N ARG A 126 -0.69 -19.12 -0.01
CA ARG A 126 0.21 -18.88 -1.14
C ARG A 126 0.15 -17.43 -1.61
N VAL A 127 -0.92 -16.75 -1.27
CA VAL A 127 -1.19 -15.36 -1.62
C VAL A 127 -1.38 -14.58 -0.33
N VAL A 128 -0.75 -13.43 -0.26
CA VAL A 128 -0.94 -12.46 0.82
C VAL A 128 -1.18 -11.08 0.23
N ALA A 129 -2.07 -10.33 0.83
CA ALA A 129 -2.24 -8.93 0.52
C ALA A 129 -2.57 -8.11 1.76
N THR A 130 -2.03 -6.90 1.80
CA THR A 130 -2.39 -5.86 2.76
C THR A 130 -3.59 -5.08 2.23
N GLY A 131 -4.52 -4.66 3.10
CA GLY A 131 -5.69 -3.91 2.67
C GLY A 131 -6.76 -4.75 1.94
N PRO A 132 -7.48 -4.15 0.96
CA PRO A 132 -7.33 -2.78 0.43
C PRO A 132 -7.83 -1.71 1.40
N GLY A 133 -7.43 -0.47 1.17
CA GLY A 133 -7.86 0.69 1.93
C GLY A 133 -6.70 1.34 2.69
N HIS A 134 -6.90 1.67 3.93
CA HIS A 134 -5.89 2.26 4.80
C HIS A 134 -5.82 1.50 6.13
N GLY A 135 -4.68 1.63 6.82
CA GLY A 135 -4.56 1.24 8.22
C GLY A 135 -5.07 2.35 9.15
N THR A 136 -5.09 2.07 10.43
CA THR A 136 -5.50 3.05 11.43
C THR A 136 -4.58 3.04 12.64
N GLN A 137 -4.46 4.18 13.33
CA GLN A 137 -3.81 4.28 14.62
C GLN A 137 -4.86 4.28 15.72
N LEU A 138 -4.68 3.42 16.70
CA LEU A 138 -5.51 3.41 17.90
C LEU A 138 -5.07 4.52 18.87
N THR A 139 -5.94 4.82 19.84
CA THR A 139 -5.69 5.85 20.88
C THR A 139 -4.47 5.54 21.77
N ASN A 140 -4.06 4.27 21.84
CA ASN A 140 -2.85 3.85 22.56
C ASN A 140 -1.58 3.87 21.69
N GLY A 141 -1.64 4.42 20.47
CA GLY A 141 -0.53 4.51 19.53
C GLY A 141 -0.35 3.30 18.60
N ARG A 142 -1.03 2.18 18.88
CA ARG A 142 -0.89 0.97 18.05
C ARG A 142 -1.41 1.21 16.63
N LEU A 143 -0.64 0.78 15.63
CA LEU A 143 -1.05 0.77 14.23
C LEU A 143 -1.69 -0.57 13.88
N ILE A 144 -2.81 -0.53 13.16
CA ILE A 144 -3.52 -1.72 12.70
C ILE A 144 -3.61 -1.71 11.19
N VAL A 145 -3.24 -2.84 10.60
CA VAL A 145 -3.30 -3.09 9.14
C VAL A 145 -4.14 -4.32 8.89
N PRO A 146 -5.18 -4.26 8.03
CA PRO A 146 -5.85 -5.46 7.57
C PRO A 146 -4.93 -6.24 6.63
N VAL A 147 -4.89 -7.56 6.79
CA VAL A 147 -4.14 -8.47 5.91
C VAL A 147 -5.03 -9.66 5.59
N TRP A 148 -5.09 -10.07 4.34
CA TRP A 148 -5.78 -11.28 3.94
C TRP A 148 -4.81 -12.28 3.30
N PHE A 149 -5.16 -13.53 3.44
CA PHE A 149 -4.42 -14.66 2.88
C PHE A 149 -5.34 -15.52 2.02
N ALA A 150 -4.80 -16.10 0.97
CA ALA A 150 -5.51 -17.08 0.15
C ALA A 150 -4.59 -18.27 -0.18
N ASP A 151 -5.19 -19.46 -0.27
CA ASP A 151 -4.61 -20.57 -1.01
C ASP A 151 -4.99 -20.37 -2.48
N ALA A 152 -4.00 -20.35 -3.37
CA ALA A 152 -4.22 -20.18 -4.81
C ALA A 152 -5.08 -21.28 -5.44
N SER A 153 -5.34 -22.38 -4.74
CA SER A 153 -6.20 -23.47 -5.19
C SER A 153 -7.67 -23.30 -4.84
N ILE A 154 -7.98 -22.42 -3.86
CA ILE A 154 -9.34 -22.15 -3.38
C ILE A 154 -9.41 -20.64 -3.09
N LEU A 155 -10.40 -19.95 -3.64
CA LEU A 155 -10.63 -18.50 -3.39
C LEU A 155 -11.24 -18.24 -1.99
N ASP A 156 -10.73 -18.90 -0.99
CA ASP A 156 -11.13 -18.66 0.40
C ASP A 156 -10.32 -17.49 0.97
N THR A 157 -11.00 -16.39 1.21
CA THR A 157 -10.39 -15.18 1.79
C THR A 157 -10.58 -15.21 3.30
N ILE A 158 -9.47 -15.23 4.04
CA ILE A 158 -9.46 -15.07 5.49
C ILE A 158 -8.78 -13.73 5.81
N SER A 159 -9.48 -12.85 6.50
CA SER A 159 -8.95 -11.55 6.93
C SER A 159 -8.46 -11.61 8.37
N PHE A 160 -7.27 -11.12 8.65
CA PHE A 160 -6.70 -11.02 9.99
C PHE A 160 -6.23 -9.60 10.27
N ILE A 161 -6.25 -9.22 11.53
CA ILE A 161 -5.63 -8.00 12.04
C ILE A 161 -4.32 -8.41 12.70
N ILE A 162 -3.20 -7.84 12.26
CA ILE A 162 -1.89 -8.09 12.87
C ILE A 162 -1.68 -7.06 13.97
N PRO A 163 -1.64 -7.45 15.25
CA PRO A 163 -1.24 -6.55 16.33
C PRO A 163 0.28 -6.34 16.30
N HIS A 164 0.71 -5.11 16.41
CA HIS A 164 2.11 -4.73 16.70
C HIS A 164 2.42 -4.86 18.16
#